data_a1badb1ee9479e68921a300290105f22
#
_entry.id   a1badb1ee9479e68921a300290105f22
#
_cell.length_a   1.000
_cell.length_b   1.000
_cell.length_c   1.000
_cell.angle_alpha   90.00
_cell.angle_beta   90.00
_cell.angle_gamma   90.00
#
_symmetry.space_group_name_H-M   'P 1'
#
loop_
_entity.id
_entity.type
_entity.pdbx_description
1 polymer ?
#
loop_
_entity_poly.entity_id
_entity_poly.type
_entity_poly.pdbx_seq_one_letter_code
_entity_poly.pdbx_strand_id
1 'polypeptide(L)'
;MSENEKNKPQGIYKYYENNPKSADEKVFGRVSYPDRRGFLKGAGLATMAAALGGFIPFHRNMPAGIIPAAFAEGLDDVMIEGKDGLTVLNDRPMNAETPPHLLNDDVTPTRRHFIRNNGIPPANVNPETWTLTFDGLVDKPMSLSIADLKKNFDVVEQQLVVECGGNGRAFFDPKASGNQWTYGAVACSSWTGVRLADVLKAAGVKDGAVYTAHYGADKHLSGKEGKLPISRGVPIAKAMGSENLIAFAQNGEALHPMNGAPLRLVVPGWPGSCSQKWLTRIQIRDQIHDGPKMTGTSYRVPNRPVAPGENVAKEDFEIIERMPVKSLITSPQTNTEVNGNEIAIRGHAWSGDRKVTKVQISIDFGATWMDADLAAPANDGAWQTFNAKVKFPQAGYYEVWAKATDDQGVSQPFAIAWNPKGYLNNTFHRIALIVRS
;
A
#
# COMPACT_ATOMS: atom_id res chain seq x y z
N MET A 1 35.47 -52.43 -24.48
CA MET A 1 34.79 -51.71 -23.34
C MET A 1 33.80 -52.67 -22.74
N SER A 2 34.03 -53.11 -21.53
CA SER A 2 33.24 -54.13 -20.86
C SER A 2 31.86 -53.60 -20.47
N GLU A 3 30.85 -54.46 -20.49
CA GLU A 3 29.45 -54.15 -20.07
C GLU A 3 29.32 -53.51 -18.68
N ASN A 4 30.36 -53.59 -17.85
CA ASN A 4 30.39 -53.04 -16.49
C ASN A 4 30.66 -51.50 -16.43
N GLU A 5 31.05 -50.85 -17.53
CA GLU A 5 31.21 -49.38 -17.55
C GLU A 5 29.93 -48.61 -17.89
N LYS A 6 28.90 -49.30 -18.40
CA LYS A 6 27.63 -48.66 -18.78
C LYS A 6 26.70 -48.39 -17.59
N ASN A 7 26.97 -48.94 -16.40
CA ASN A 7 26.06 -48.86 -15.24
C ASN A 7 26.59 -48.01 -14.06
N LYS A 8 27.63 -47.20 -14.23
CA LYS A 8 28.01 -46.25 -13.20
C LYS A 8 27.01 -45.09 -13.16
N PRO A 9 26.50 -44.70 -11.99
CA PRO A 9 25.60 -43.55 -11.88
C PRO A 9 26.30 -42.29 -12.40
N GLN A 10 25.77 -41.73 -13.45
CA GLN A 10 26.28 -40.50 -14.04
C GLN A 10 25.80 -39.33 -13.17
N GLY A 11 26.74 -38.47 -12.80
CA GLY A 11 26.36 -37.24 -12.07
C GLY A 11 25.40 -36.36 -12.88
N ILE A 12 24.56 -35.63 -12.20
CA ILE A 12 23.50 -34.80 -12.77
C ILE A 12 23.97 -33.89 -13.92
N TYR A 13 25.15 -33.29 -13.81
CA TYR A 13 25.74 -32.43 -14.82
C TYR A 13 25.95 -33.16 -16.18
N LYS A 14 26.34 -34.40 -16.12
CA LYS A 14 26.61 -35.20 -17.33
C LYS A 14 25.35 -35.57 -18.12
N TYR A 15 24.18 -35.64 -17.44
CA TYR A 15 22.89 -35.77 -18.10
C TYR A 15 22.50 -34.49 -18.85
N TYR A 16 22.75 -33.32 -18.26
CA TYR A 16 22.44 -32.04 -18.87
C TYR A 16 23.37 -31.67 -20.03
N GLU A 17 24.65 -32.02 -19.97
CA GLU A 17 25.62 -31.81 -21.05
C GLU A 17 25.22 -32.57 -22.34
N ASN A 18 24.73 -33.80 -22.21
CA ASN A 18 24.40 -34.64 -23.36
C ASN A 18 23.00 -34.39 -23.93
N ASN A 19 22.00 -34.19 -23.13
CA ASN A 19 20.64 -33.94 -23.59
C ASN A 19 19.78 -33.29 -22.47
N PRO A 20 19.70 -31.96 -22.40
CA PRO A 20 18.97 -31.25 -21.33
C PRO A 20 17.50 -31.69 -21.21
N LYS A 21 16.83 -32.00 -22.32
CA LYS A 21 15.41 -32.41 -22.30
C LYS A 21 15.22 -33.79 -21.67
N SER A 22 16.09 -34.73 -22.02
CA SER A 22 16.06 -36.08 -21.43
C SER A 22 16.52 -36.06 -19.96
N ALA A 23 17.40 -35.11 -19.60
CA ALA A 23 17.85 -34.92 -18.24
C ALA A 23 16.69 -34.41 -17.33
N ASP A 24 15.91 -33.45 -17.79
CA ASP A 24 14.74 -32.95 -17.07
C ASP A 24 13.68 -34.04 -16.79
N GLU A 25 13.44 -34.90 -17.78
CA GLU A 25 12.52 -36.03 -17.63
C GLU A 25 13.06 -37.05 -16.60
N LYS A 26 14.33 -37.41 -16.68
CA LYS A 26 14.94 -38.42 -15.80
C LYS A 26 15.18 -37.95 -14.40
N VAL A 27 15.56 -36.69 -14.22
CA VAL A 27 15.93 -36.13 -12.90
C VAL A 27 14.74 -35.60 -12.17
N PHE A 28 13.79 -34.94 -12.88
CA PHE A 28 12.65 -34.24 -12.26
C PHE A 28 11.27 -34.80 -12.67
N GLY A 29 11.23 -35.84 -13.52
CA GLY A 29 9.97 -36.41 -14.02
C GLY A 29 9.18 -35.43 -14.93
N ARG A 30 9.87 -34.41 -15.48
CA ARG A 30 9.23 -33.38 -16.32
C ARG A 30 9.16 -33.86 -17.76
N VAL A 31 7.99 -34.27 -18.21
CA VAL A 31 7.76 -34.61 -19.62
C VAL A 31 7.72 -33.33 -20.45
N SER A 32 8.72 -33.06 -21.27
CA SER A 32 8.68 -31.95 -22.23
C SER A 32 7.81 -32.35 -23.42
N TYR A 33 6.58 -31.84 -23.46
CA TYR A 33 5.73 -31.96 -24.64
C TYR A 33 6.36 -31.17 -25.80
N PRO A 34 6.60 -31.77 -26.96
CA PRO A 34 7.28 -31.13 -28.10
C PRO A 34 6.56 -29.90 -28.65
N ASP A 35 5.30 -29.67 -28.24
CA ASP A 35 4.37 -28.72 -28.90
C ASP A 35 4.05 -27.47 -28.12
N ARG A 36 4.71 -27.22 -26.96
CA ARG A 36 4.48 -25.95 -26.21
C ARG A 36 4.81 -24.70 -27.05
N ARG A 37 5.78 -24.77 -27.95
CA ARG A 37 6.08 -23.64 -28.85
C ARG A 37 5.09 -23.49 -29.98
N GLY A 38 4.49 -24.57 -30.47
CA GLY A 38 3.42 -24.58 -31.49
C GLY A 38 2.11 -24.06 -30.89
N PHE A 39 1.77 -24.48 -29.66
CA PHE A 39 0.59 -24.02 -28.92
C PHE A 39 0.64 -22.51 -28.63
N LEU A 40 1.83 -21.99 -28.30
CA LEU A 40 2.03 -20.55 -28.03
C LEU A 40 2.10 -19.69 -29.31
N LYS A 41 2.34 -20.27 -30.47
CA LYS A 41 2.43 -19.53 -31.77
C LYS A 41 1.13 -19.42 -32.55
N GLY A 42 0.07 -20.09 -32.14
CA GLY A 42 -1.20 -20.13 -32.88
C GLY A 42 -2.39 -19.60 -32.09
N ALA A 43 -3.58 -20.07 -32.45
CA ALA A 43 -4.87 -19.70 -31.86
C ALA A 43 -4.96 -19.80 -30.32
N GLY A 44 -4.04 -20.52 -29.66
CA GLY A 44 -3.98 -20.65 -28.20
C GLY A 44 -3.71 -19.35 -27.46
N LEU A 45 -2.88 -18.47 -28.00
CA LEU A 45 -2.58 -17.15 -27.42
C LEU A 45 -3.81 -16.21 -27.48
N ALA A 46 -4.49 -16.20 -28.63
CA ALA A 46 -5.69 -15.39 -28.81
C ALA A 46 -6.85 -15.91 -27.95
N THR A 47 -7.00 -17.22 -27.81
CA THR A 47 -8.04 -17.86 -27.00
C THR A 47 -7.79 -17.67 -25.49
N MET A 48 -6.53 -17.73 -25.06
CA MET A 48 -6.15 -17.49 -23.68
C MET A 48 -6.28 -16.00 -23.29
N ALA A 49 -5.95 -15.08 -24.18
CA ALA A 49 -6.17 -13.66 -24.01
C ALA A 49 -7.68 -13.32 -23.92
N ALA A 50 -8.51 -13.96 -24.73
CA ALA A 50 -9.95 -13.80 -24.69
C ALA A 50 -10.57 -14.43 -23.44
N ALA A 51 -10.09 -15.62 -23.00
CA ALA A 51 -10.59 -16.31 -21.81
C ALA A 51 -10.18 -15.64 -20.49
N LEU A 52 -9.02 -15.00 -20.47
CA LEU A 52 -8.50 -14.27 -19.29
C LEU A 52 -8.82 -12.79 -19.31
N GLY A 53 -9.62 -12.31 -20.29
CA GLY A 53 -10.00 -10.91 -20.41
C GLY A 53 -8.80 -9.96 -20.61
N GLY A 54 -7.70 -10.45 -21.20
CA GLY A 54 -6.48 -9.67 -21.42
C GLY A 54 -5.66 -9.39 -20.14
N PHE A 55 -6.04 -9.98 -18.99
CA PHE A 55 -5.45 -9.64 -17.69
C PHE A 55 -4.67 -10.82 -17.07
N ILE A 56 -3.36 -10.71 -17.01
CA ILE A 56 -2.52 -11.61 -16.21
C ILE A 56 -2.07 -10.85 -14.94
N PRO A 57 -2.68 -11.13 -13.75
CA PRO A 57 -2.51 -10.29 -12.55
C PRO A 57 -1.08 -10.23 -11.99
N PHE A 58 -0.16 -11.08 -12.47
CA PHE A 58 1.14 -11.34 -11.85
C PHE A 58 2.34 -11.21 -12.81
N HIS A 59 2.18 -10.60 -13.98
CA HIS A 59 3.23 -10.55 -14.99
C HIS A 59 4.55 -9.95 -14.47
N ARG A 60 4.49 -8.99 -13.53
CA ARG A 60 5.67 -8.32 -12.93
C ARG A 60 6.49 -9.20 -11.98
N ASN A 61 5.90 -10.29 -11.48
CA ASN A 61 6.54 -11.22 -10.56
C ASN A 61 6.95 -12.52 -11.25
N MET A 62 6.83 -12.60 -12.57
CA MET A 62 7.26 -13.75 -13.34
C MET A 62 8.68 -13.55 -13.88
N PRO A 63 9.48 -14.62 -13.99
CA PRO A 63 10.78 -14.55 -14.64
C PRO A 63 10.69 -13.95 -16.04
N ALA A 64 11.66 -13.13 -16.42
CA ALA A 64 11.72 -12.51 -17.74
C ALA A 64 11.60 -13.56 -18.85
N GLY A 65 10.72 -13.34 -19.84
CA GLY A 65 10.50 -14.22 -20.97
C GLY A 65 9.37 -15.25 -20.84
N ILE A 66 8.70 -15.36 -19.67
CA ILE A 66 7.53 -16.24 -19.53
C ILE A 66 6.25 -15.58 -20.04
N ILE A 67 6.15 -14.25 -19.94
CA ILE A 67 5.05 -13.48 -20.52
C ILE A 67 5.58 -12.68 -21.70
N PRO A 68 4.99 -12.79 -22.91
CA PRO A 68 5.33 -11.91 -24.03
C PRO A 68 5.13 -10.44 -23.66
N ALA A 69 6.04 -9.56 -24.05
CA ALA A 69 6.03 -8.13 -23.76
C ALA A 69 4.67 -7.46 -24.10
N ALA A 70 3.99 -7.90 -25.16
CA ALA A 70 2.67 -7.42 -25.57
C ALA A 70 1.56 -7.59 -24.51
N PHE A 71 1.73 -8.47 -23.51
CA PHE A 71 0.81 -8.61 -22.39
C PHE A 71 1.23 -7.80 -21.17
N ALA A 72 2.49 -7.34 -21.12
CA ALA A 72 2.99 -6.47 -20.06
C ALA A 72 2.64 -4.99 -20.31
N GLU A 73 2.45 -4.60 -21.57
CA GLU A 73 2.25 -3.23 -22.02
C GLU A 73 0.84 -2.66 -21.70
N GLY A 74 -0.15 -3.50 -21.41
CA GLY A 74 -1.56 -3.09 -21.36
C GLY A 74 -1.98 -2.19 -20.18
N LEU A 75 -1.14 -1.96 -19.16
CA LEU A 75 -1.45 -1.09 -18.03
C LEU A 75 -0.45 0.07 -17.86
N ASP A 76 0.73 -0.01 -18.48
CA ASP A 76 1.74 1.05 -18.40
C ASP A 76 1.32 2.29 -19.22
N ASP A 77 0.39 2.13 -20.18
CA ASP A 77 -0.14 3.20 -21.03
C ASP A 77 -1.42 3.88 -20.46
N VAL A 78 -1.90 3.44 -19.29
CA VAL A 78 -3.09 4.07 -18.68
C VAL A 78 -2.72 5.44 -18.12
N MET A 79 -3.01 6.46 -18.88
CA MET A 79 -2.85 7.86 -18.45
C MET A 79 -3.94 8.23 -17.46
N ILE A 80 -3.55 8.70 -16.29
CA ILE A 80 -4.47 9.24 -15.29
C ILE A 80 -4.23 10.74 -15.25
N GLU A 81 -5.24 11.51 -15.67
CA GLU A 81 -5.15 12.97 -15.71
C GLU A 81 -4.67 13.51 -14.35
N GLY A 82 -3.67 14.40 -14.35
CA GLY A 82 -3.07 14.99 -13.15
C GLY A 82 -2.20 14.04 -12.33
N LYS A 83 -1.89 12.83 -12.82
CA LYS A 83 -0.96 11.88 -12.19
C LYS A 83 0.24 11.59 -13.07
N ASP A 84 1.37 11.31 -12.42
CA ASP A 84 2.66 11.12 -13.07
C ASP A 84 3.45 9.98 -12.41
N GLY A 85 3.95 9.06 -13.22
CA GLY A 85 4.86 7.98 -12.82
C GLY A 85 4.24 6.92 -11.90
N LEU A 86 2.92 6.84 -11.78
CA LEU A 86 2.26 5.81 -11.00
C LEU A 86 2.27 4.47 -11.74
N THR A 87 2.43 3.40 -10.97
CA THR A 87 2.25 2.05 -11.45
C THR A 87 0.80 1.61 -11.26
N VAL A 88 0.07 1.43 -12.35
CA VAL A 88 -1.33 0.99 -12.32
C VAL A 88 -1.41 -0.50 -12.00
N LEU A 89 -2.19 -0.87 -10.98
CA LEU A 89 -2.43 -2.26 -10.57
C LEU A 89 -3.72 -2.82 -11.15
N ASN A 90 -4.73 -1.98 -11.31
CA ASN A 90 -5.99 -2.27 -11.99
C ASN A 90 -6.73 -0.96 -12.30
N ASP A 91 -7.53 -0.99 -13.35
CA ASP A 91 -8.29 0.16 -13.88
C ASP A 91 -9.73 0.24 -13.32
N ARG A 92 -10.28 -0.88 -12.86
CA ARG A 92 -11.66 -0.93 -12.33
C ARG A 92 -11.81 -1.75 -11.05
N PRO A 93 -11.87 -1.09 -9.86
CA PRO A 93 -11.69 0.35 -9.67
C PRO A 93 -10.23 0.73 -9.86
N MET A 94 -9.97 1.96 -10.33
CA MET A 94 -8.62 2.45 -10.52
C MET A 94 -7.82 2.38 -9.22
N ASN A 95 -6.69 1.67 -9.27
CA ASN A 95 -5.72 1.58 -8.19
C ASN A 95 -4.31 1.66 -8.77
N ALA A 96 -3.50 2.56 -8.22
CA ALA A 96 -2.15 2.80 -8.70
C ALA A 96 -1.24 3.17 -7.54
N GLU A 97 -0.02 2.64 -7.51
CA GLU A 97 0.99 2.93 -6.49
C GLU A 97 2.12 3.81 -7.04
N THR A 98 2.82 4.48 -6.14
CA THR A 98 3.97 5.31 -6.47
C THR A 98 5.25 4.51 -6.28
N PRO A 99 6.09 4.33 -7.30
CA PRO A 99 7.41 3.72 -7.12
C PRO A 99 8.22 4.41 -6.01
N PRO A 100 8.94 3.66 -5.15
CA PRO A 100 9.67 4.23 -4.00
C PRO A 100 10.56 5.43 -4.33
N HIS A 101 11.29 5.39 -5.43
CA HIS A 101 12.20 6.48 -5.83
C HIS A 101 11.46 7.77 -6.23
N LEU A 102 10.15 7.71 -6.52
CA LEU A 102 9.31 8.88 -6.79
C LEU A 102 8.64 9.45 -5.52
N LEU A 103 8.84 8.81 -4.37
CA LEU A 103 8.42 9.29 -3.04
C LEU A 103 9.55 10.00 -2.29
N ASN A 104 10.52 10.57 -3.01
CA ASN A 104 11.72 11.17 -2.40
C ASN A 104 11.52 12.59 -1.85
N ASP A 105 10.42 13.24 -2.16
CA ASP A 105 10.07 14.58 -1.65
C ASP A 105 9.62 14.49 -0.18
N ASP A 106 9.90 15.53 0.63
CA ASP A 106 9.43 15.62 2.02
C ASP A 106 7.90 15.66 2.10
N VAL A 107 7.26 16.29 1.12
CA VAL A 107 5.82 16.30 0.91
C VAL A 107 5.51 15.64 -0.43
N THR A 108 4.76 14.57 -0.41
CA THR A 108 4.39 13.86 -1.65
C THR A 108 3.56 14.76 -2.57
N PRO A 109 4.05 15.11 -3.77
CA PRO A 109 3.28 15.92 -4.72
C PRO A 109 1.94 15.26 -5.09
N THR A 110 0.90 16.07 -5.31
CA THR A 110 -0.45 15.58 -5.66
C THR A 110 -0.42 14.64 -6.86
N ARG A 111 0.40 14.93 -7.87
CA ARG A 111 0.58 14.08 -9.05
C ARG A 111 1.15 12.69 -8.74
N ARG A 112 1.86 12.53 -7.61
CA ARG A 112 2.50 11.28 -7.15
C ARG A 112 1.80 10.64 -5.94
N HIS A 113 0.72 11.23 -5.43
CA HIS A 113 -0.07 10.60 -4.39
C HIS A 113 -0.78 9.37 -4.96
N PHE A 114 -0.59 8.20 -4.36
CA PHE A 114 -1.18 6.94 -4.83
C PHE A 114 -2.70 6.97 -4.91
N ILE A 115 -3.28 6.08 -5.68
CA ILE A 115 -4.73 5.95 -5.86
C ILE A 115 -5.18 4.61 -5.30
N ARG A 116 -6.14 4.64 -4.35
CA ARG A 116 -6.81 3.46 -3.83
C ARG A 116 -8.32 3.67 -3.83
N ASN A 117 -9.04 2.97 -4.70
CA ASN A 117 -10.50 3.02 -4.80
C ASN A 117 -11.11 1.66 -4.49
N ASN A 118 -12.25 1.65 -3.78
CA ASN A 118 -13.10 0.46 -3.59
C ASN A 118 -14.28 0.46 -4.56
N GLY A 119 -14.70 1.62 -5.01
CA GLY A 119 -15.78 1.88 -5.94
C GLY A 119 -15.37 2.80 -7.08
N ILE A 120 -16.36 3.22 -7.84
CA ILE A 120 -16.19 4.17 -8.93
C ILE A 120 -16.35 5.58 -8.37
N PRO A 121 -15.40 6.50 -8.60
CA PRO A 121 -15.51 7.89 -8.20
C PRO A 121 -16.81 8.53 -8.69
N PRO A 122 -17.41 9.48 -7.93
CA PRO A 122 -18.56 10.23 -8.43
C PRO A 122 -18.17 11.08 -9.64
N ALA A 123 -19.05 11.13 -10.64
CA ALA A 123 -18.93 12.05 -11.77
C ALA A 123 -19.60 13.40 -11.43
N ASN A 124 -19.19 14.46 -12.12
CA ASN A 124 -19.82 15.78 -12.05
C ASN A 124 -19.93 16.35 -10.62
N VAL A 125 -18.83 16.29 -9.90
CA VAL A 125 -18.73 16.83 -8.54
C VAL A 125 -18.70 18.36 -8.57
N ASN A 126 -19.64 19.01 -7.86
CA ASN A 126 -19.65 20.46 -7.68
C ASN A 126 -19.31 20.81 -6.22
N PRO A 127 -18.17 21.44 -5.93
CA PRO A 127 -17.76 21.83 -4.58
C PRO A 127 -18.71 22.81 -3.91
N GLU A 128 -19.38 23.67 -4.67
CA GLU A 128 -20.28 24.71 -4.13
C GLU A 128 -21.58 24.14 -3.56
N THR A 129 -22.04 23.02 -4.12
CA THR A 129 -23.27 22.36 -3.68
C THR A 129 -23.01 21.12 -2.82
N TRP A 130 -21.72 20.80 -2.58
CA TRP A 130 -21.37 19.65 -1.77
C TRP A 130 -21.66 19.88 -0.29
N THR A 131 -22.32 18.92 0.33
CA THR A 131 -22.67 18.97 1.75
C THR A 131 -22.16 17.75 2.50
N LEU A 132 -21.80 17.96 3.76
CA LEU A 132 -21.41 16.94 4.72
C LEU A 132 -22.42 16.90 5.86
N THR A 133 -23.06 15.75 6.04
CA THR A 133 -24.05 15.54 7.13
C THR A 133 -23.37 14.91 8.35
N PHE A 134 -23.68 15.46 9.53
CA PHE A 134 -23.40 14.87 10.84
C PHE A 134 -24.71 14.51 11.51
N ASP A 135 -24.87 13.26 11.91
CA ASP A 135 -26.09 12.77 12.57
C ASP A 135 -25.80 11.58 13.51
N GLY A 136 -26.86 10.94 13.99
CA GLY A 136 -26.80 9.85 14.98
C GLY A 136 -26.78 10.38 16.41
N LEU A 137 -25.86 9.90 17.26
CA LEU A 137 -25.75 10.31 18.67
C LEU A 137 -25.09 11.69 18.83
N VAL A 138 -25.75 12.70 18.34
CA VAL A 138 -25.36 14.12 18.49
C VAL A 138 -26.54 14.94 18.98
N ASP A 139 -26.26 16.05 19.68
CA ASP A 139 -27.32 16.97 20.14
C ASP A 139 -27.89 17.81 19.00
N LYS A 140 -27.00 18.19 18.04
CA LYS A 140 -27.31 19.07 16.93
C LYS A 140 -26.92 18.40 15.61
N PRO A 141 -27.81 17.63 14.97
CA PRO A 141 -27.57 17.18 13.61
C PRO A 141 -27.28 18.36 12.67
N MET A 142 -26.26 18.26 11.85
CA MET A 142 -25.80 19.35 10.98
C MET A 142 -25.67 18.87 9.54
N SER A 143 -25.91 19.78 8.59
CA SER A 143 -25.51 19.63 7.21
C SER A 143 -24.71 20.87 6.84
N LEU A 144 -23.42 20.67 6.52
CA LEU A 144 -22.45 21.75 6.33
C LEU A 144 -21.94 21.73 4.89
N SER A 145 -21.98 22.86 4.21
CA SER A 145 -21.25 23.07 2.98
C SER A 145 -19.74 23.24 3.26
N ILE A 146 -18.92 23.20 2.23
CA ILE A 146 -17.49 23.52 2.36
C ILE A 146 -17.29 24.96 2.81
N ALA A 147 -18.16 25.88 2.39
CA ALA A 147 -18.15 27.27 2.83
C ALA A 147 -18.48 27.38 4.34
N ASP A 148 -19.46 26.60 4.83
CA ASP A 148 -19.80 26.57 6.26
C ASP A 148 -18.64 26.01 7.09
N LEU A 149 -17.98 24.96 6.62
CA LEU A 149 -16.78 24.41 7.29
C LEU A 149 -15.70 25.48 7.43
N LYS A 150 -15.38 26.20 6.35
CA LYS A 150 -14.37 27.28 6.33
C LYS A 150 -14.75 28.49 7.20
N LYS A 151 -16.06 28.78 7.30
CA LYS A 151 -16.55 29.94 8.06
C LYS A 151 -16.63 29.68 9.56
N ASN A 152 -17.02 28.46 9.94
CA ASN A 152 -17.42 28.16 11.31
C ASN A 152 -16.32 27.48 12.13
N PHE A 153 -15.25 27.00 11.49
CA PHE A 153 -14.17 26.27 12.15
C PHE A 153 -12.80 26.79 11.71
N ASP A 154 -11.81 26.62 12.57
CA ASP A 154 -10.42 26.94 12.24
C ASP A 154 -9.91 26.08 11.09
N VAL A 155 -9.47 26.75 10.03
CA VAL A 155 -8.78 26.11 8.91
C VAL A 155 -7.33 25.88 9.29
N VAL A 156 -6.88 24.64 9.21
CA VAL A 156 -5.52 24.24 9.53
C VAL A 156 -4.89 23.50 8.36
N GLU A 157 -3.57 23.53 8.31
CA GLU A 157 -2.77 22.76 7.37
C GLU A 157 -1.85 21.81 8.14
N GLN A 158 -1.83 20.53 7.76
CA GLN A 158 -1.00 19.50 8.39
C GLN A 158 -0.45 18.52 7.35
N GLN A 159 0.80 18.13 7.51
CA GLN A 159 1.40 17.04 6.74
C GLN A 159 0.99 15.71 7.37
N LEU A 160 0.23 14.89 6.65
CA LEU A 160 -0.30 13.64 7.19
C LEU A 160 -0.06 12.48 6.24
N VAL A 161 0.39 11.35 6.81
CA VAL A 161 0.54 10.09 6.09
C VAL A 161 -0.81 9.43 5.89
N VAL A 162 -1.07 9.04 4.66
CA VAL A 162 -2.15 8.11 4.29
C VAL A 162 -1.52 6.86 3.71
N GLU A 163 -1.80 5.71 4.31
CA GLU A 163 -1.25 4.42 3.87
C GLU A 163 -2.34 3.37 3.72
N CYS A 164 -2.32 2.60 2.63
CA CYS A 164 -3.19 1.44 2.47
C CYS A 164 -2.77 0.32 3.43
N GLY A 165 -3.69 -0.23 4.21
CA GLY A 165 -3.40 -1.36 5.11
C GLY A 165 -2.82 -2.59 4.40
N GLY A 166 -2.99 -2.69 3.07
CA GLY A 166 -2.41 -3.73 2.24
C GLY A 166 -1.07 -3.36 1.58
N ASN A 167 -0.46 -2.22 1.93
CA ASN A 167 0.86 -1.85 1.42
C ASN A 167 1.90 -2.92 1.80
N GLY A 168 2.60 -3.49 0.79
CA GLY A 168 3.49 -4.65 0.97
C GLY A 168 2.81 -6.02 0.77
N ARG A 169 1.54 -6.09 0.32
CA ARG A 169 0.83 -7.38 0.13
C ARG A 169 1.52 -8.29 -0.89
N ALA A 170 2.17 -7.75 -1.89
CA ALA A 170 2.87 -8.52 -2.91
C ALA A 170 3.97 -9.44 -2.36
N PHE A 171 4.44 -9.18 -1.14
CA PHE A 171 5.53 -9.92 -0.51
C PHE A 171 5.09 -11.07 0.40
N PHE A 172 3.78 -11.31 0.53
CA PHE A 172 3.28 -12.50 1.22
C PHE A 172 3.33 -13.72 0.31
N ASP A 173 3.83 -14.83 0.84
CA ASP A 173 3.86 -16.12 0.16
C ASP A 173 3.33 -17.22 1.11
N PRO A 174 2.28 -17.97 0.72
CA PRO A 174 1.42 -17.84 -0.48
C PRO A 174 0.79 -16.45 -0.62
N LYS A 175 0.55 -16.04 -1.87
CA LYS A 175 -0.03 -14.72 -2.15
C LYS A 175 -1.40 -14.54 -1.53
N ALA A 176 -1.56 -13.46 -0.78
CA ALA A 176 -2.85 -13.06 -0.23
C ALA A 176 -3.74 -12.40 -1.29
N SER A 177 -5.06 -12.53 -1.15
CA SER A 177 -6.04 -11.94 -2.07
C SER A 177 -6.10 -10.41 -1.95
N GLY A 178 -6.28 -9.72 -3.05
CA GLY A 178 -6.41 -8.25 -3.15
C GLY A 178 -5.33 -7.61 -4.02
N ASN A 179 -5.32 -6.27 -4.11
CA ASN A 179 -4.32 -5.55 -4.89
C ASN A 179 -2.92 -5.86 -4.38
N GLN A 180 -2.03 -6.25 -5.27
CA GLN A 180 -0.67 -6.66 -4.96
C GLN A 180 0.25 -5.43 -4.88
N TRP A 181 -0.02 -4.57 -3.89
CA TRP A 181 0.82 -3.42 -3.59
C TRP A 181 2.23 -3.86 -3.24
N THR A 182 3.23 -3.19 -3.79
CA THR A 182 4.61 -3.32 -3.34
C THR A 182 4.87 -2.39 -2.15
N TYR A 183 5.50 -1.25 -2.36
CA TYR A 183 5.82 -0.30 -1.29
C TYR A 183 5.10 1.05 -1.43
N GLY A 184 4.46 1.30 -2.57
CA GLY A 184 4.06 2.63 -3.00
C GLY A 184 2.63 3.03 -2.67
N ALA A 185 1.89 2.22 -1.91
CA ALA A 185 0.54 2.58 -1.46
C ALA A 185 0.57 3.43 -0.18
N VAL A 186 1.45 4.43 -0.16
CA VAL A 186 1.66 5.39 0.92
C VAL A 186 1.97 6.77 0.34
N ALA A 187 1.60 7.83 1.04
CA ALA A 187 1.97 9.20 0.72
C ALA A 187 1.84 10.07 1.98
N CYS A 188 2.70 11.10 2.09
CA CYS A 188 2.56 12.16 3.09
C CYS A 188 2.36 13.48 2.33
N SER A 189 1.15 14.00 2.35
CA SER A 189 0.82 15.27 1.70
C SER A 189 0.47 16.33 2.73
N SER A 190 0.56 17.60 2.36
CA SER A 190 -0.01 18.69 3.13
C SER A 190 -1.52 18.75 2.89
N TRP A 191 -2.31 18.65 3.94
CA TRP A 191 -3.78 18.66 3.88
C TRP A 191 -4.31 19.91 4.55
N THR A 192 -5.12 20.67 3.82
CA THR A 192 -5.83 21.84 4.37
C THR A 192 -7.29 21.47 4.62
N GLY A 193 -7.76 21.73 5.83
CA GLY A 193 -9.11 21.38 6.25
C GLY A 193 -9.45 21.90 7.63
N VAL A 194 -10.53 21.38 8.20
CA VAL A 194 -10.94 21.64 9.59
C VAL A 194 -10.77 20.38 10.42
N ARG A 195 -10.48 20.52 11.70
CA ARG A 195 -10.34 19.36 12.59
C ARG A 195 -11.68 18.65 12.77
N LEU A 196 -11.70 17.34 12.59
CA LEU A 196 -12.89 16.52 12.83
C LEU A 196 -13.40 16.71 14.28
N ALA A 197 -12.48 16.76 15.25
CA ALA A 197 -12.80 16.93 16.66
C ALA A 197 -13.61 18.21 16.95
N ASP A 198 -13.29 19.31 16.25
CA ASP A 198 -13.98 20.60 16.49
C ASP A 198 -15.40 20.57 15.93
N VAL A 199 -15.61 19.92 14.79
CA VAL A 199 -16.97 19.72 14.24
C VAL A 199 -17.79 18.78 15.12
N LEU A 200 -17.18 17.70 15.64
CA LEU A 200 -17.84 16.78 16.58
C LEU A 200 -18.23 17.47 17.89
N LYS A 201 -17.37 18.34 18.45
CA LYS A 201 -17.71 19.16 19.62
C LYS A 201 -18.88 20.09 19.34
N ALA A 202 -18.89 20.75 18.17
CA ALA A 202 -19.99 21.66 17.79
C ALA A 202 -21.32 20.92 17.58
N ALA A 203 -21.24 19.66 17.08
CA ALA A 203 -22.43 18.81 16.99
C ALA A 203 -22.94 18.30 18.32
N GLY A 204 -22.13 18.34 19.39
CA GLY A 204 -22.46 17.81 20.70
C GLY A 204 -22.59 16.30 20.69
N VAL A 205 -21.45 15.60 20.69
CA VAL A 205 -21.43 14.13 20.78
C VAL A 205 -22.01 13.70 22.12
N LYS A 206 -23.07 12.88 22.09
CA LYS A 206 -23.80 12.42 23.29
C LYS A 206 -23.00 11.35 24.04
N ASP A 207 -23.30 11.28 25.34
CA ASP A 207 -22.88 10.15 26.17
C ASP A 207 -23.37 8.84 25.56
N GLY A 208 -22.53 7.78 25.63
CA GLY A 208 -22.81 6.49 25.00
C GLY A 208 -22.40 6.39 23.55
N ALA A 209 -21.88 7.47 22.93
CA ALA A 209 -21.25 7.38 21.61
C ALA A 209 -19.95 6.56 21.66
N VAL A 210 -19.86 5.55 20.83
CA VAL A 210 -18.73 4.57 20.80
C VAL A 210 -17.91 4.71 19.55
N TYR A 211 -18.54 4.96 18.40
CA TYR A 211 -17.89 4.86 17.10
C TYR A 211 -18.44 5.89 16.10
N THR A 212 -17.62 6.27 15.14
CA THR A 212 -18.06 7.01 13.94
C THR A 212 -18.33 6.06 12.79
N ALA A 213 -19.18 6.45 11.86
CA ALA A 213 -19.37 5.77 10.57
C ALA A 213 -19.22 6.78 9.45
N HIS A 214 -18.38 6.48 8.46
CA HIS A 214 -18.03 7.38 7.39
C HIS A 214 -18.60 6.89 6.07
N TYR A 215 -19.23 7.79 5.30
CA TYR A 215 -19.89 7.49 4.04
C TYR A 215 -19.36 8.40 2.94
N GLY A 216 -19.15 7.83 1.76
CA GLY A 216 -18.72 8.56 0.57
C GLY A 216 -19.71 8.44 -0.57
N ALA A 217 -19.55 9.27 -1.59
CA ALA A 217 -20.40 9.30 -2.79
C ALA A 217 -19.97 8.31 -3.88
N ASP A 218 -18.91 7.50 -3.66
CA ASP A 218 -18.46 6.52 -4.65
C ASP A 218 -19.49 5.41 -4.85
N LYS A 219 -19.60 4.94 -6.11
CA LYS A 219 -20.57 3.92 -6.50
C LYS A 219 -19.97 2.52 -6.42
N HIS A 220 -20.77 1.57 -5.96
CA HIS A 220 -20.37 0.16 -5.98
C HIS A 220 -20.17 -0.33 -7.42
N LEU A 221 -19.16 -1.21 -7.64
CA LEU A 221 -18.80 -1.72 -8.97
C LEU A 221 -19.95 -2.42 -9.71
N SER A 222 -20.93 -2.96 -8.99
CA SER A 222 -22.12 -3.56 -9.60
C SER A 222 -23.14 -2.54 -10.14
N GLY A 223 -22.95 -1.24 -9.86
CA GLY A 223 -23.92 -0.20 -10.22
C GLY A 223 -25.24 -0.25 -9.45
N LYS A 224 -25.43 -1.23 -8.55
CA LYS A 224 -26.68 -1.38 -7.78
C LYS A 224 -26.86 -0.19 -6.86
N GLU A 225 -28.01 0.50 -6.98
CA GLU A 225 -28.38 1.63 -6.14
C GLU A 225 -28.44 1.25 -4.66
N GLY A 226 -28.06 2.16 -3.78
CA GLY A 226 -28.03 1.96 -2.32
C GLY A 226 -26.91 1.04 -1.81
N LYS A 227 -26.19 0.34 -2.71
CA LYS A 227 -25.06 -0.49 -2.32
C LYS A 227 -23.78 0.34 -2.27
N LEU A 228 -23.19 0.45 -1.08
CA LEU A 228 -21.94 1.15 -0.87
C LEU A 228 -20.73 0.24 -1.14
N PRO A 229 -19.66 0.73 -1.77
CA PRO A 229 -18.43 -0.05 -1.96
C PRO A 229 -17.64 -0.21 -0.67
N ILE A 230 -17.68 0.80 0.19
CA ILE A 230 -17.00 0.85 1.49
C ILE A 230 -17.71 1.87 2.40
N SER A 231 -17.77 1.56 3.67
CA SER A 231 -18.09 2.48 4.76
C SER A 231 -17.32 2.02 5.99
N ARG A 232 -16.33 2.80 6.37
CA ARG A 232 -15.49 2.53 7.54
C ARG A 232 -15.83 3.51 8.66
N GLY A 233 -15.23 3.33 9.82
CA GLY A 233 -15.34 4.22 10.96
C GLY A 233 -14.14 4.05 11.86
N VAL A 234 -14.11 4.86 12.92
CA VAL A 234 -13.10 4.79 13.98
C VAL A 234 -13.78 5.00 15.34
N PRO A 235 -13.18 4.52 16.46
CA PRO A 235 -13.66 4.84 17.79
C PRO A 235 -13.76 6.35 18.01
N ILE A 236 -14.71 6.79 18.83
CA ILE A 236 -14.87 8.23 19.19
C ILE A 236 -13.56 8.80 19.74
N ALA A 237 -12.85 8.05 20.57
CA ALA A 237 -11.56 8.47 21.11
C ALA A 237 -10.56 8.82 19.99
N LYS A 238 -10.47 8.01 18.93
CA LYS A 238 -9.63 8.30 17.75
C LYS A 238 -10.17 9.49 16.97
N ALA A 239 -11.49 9.56 16.74
CA ALA A 239 -12.12 10.67 16.00
C ALA A 239 -11.90 12.04 16.65
N MET A 240 -11.76 12.09 17.98
CA MET A 240 -11.50 13.30 18.76
C MET A 240 -10.02 13.71 18.77
N GLY A 241 -9.14 12.96 18.15
CA GLY A 241 -7.74 13.35 17.96
C GLY A 241 -7.60 14.60 17.08
N SER A 242 -6.71 15.51 17.46
CA SER A 242 -6.50 16.80 16.79
C SER A 242 -5.87 16.69 15.40
N GLU A 243 -5.32 15.53 15.09
CA GLU A 243 -4.68 15.21 13.81
C GLU A 243 -5.67 14.84 12.71
N ASN A 244 -6.93 14.51 13.04
CA ASN A 244 -7.92 14.08 12.05
C ASN A 244 -8.55 15.28 11.35
N LEU A 245 -8.51 15.30 10.02
CA LEU A 245 -8.98 16.43 9.22
C LEU A 245 -10.13 16.05 8.29
N ILE A 246 -11.11 16.95 8.21
CA ILE A 246 -12.05 17.03 7.08
C ILE A 246 -11.39 17.99 6.08
N ALA A 247 -10.69 17.39 5.10
CA ALA A 247 -9.84 18.12 4.17
C ALA A 247 -10.56 18.46 2.87
N PHE A 248 -10.36 19.69 2.39
CA PHE A 248 -10.88 20.21 1.13
C PHE A 248 -9.77 20.72 0.19
N ALA A 249 -8.50 20.68 0.62
CA ALA A 249 -7.35 20.96 -0.25
C ALA A 249 -6.17 20.04 0.08
N GLN A 250 -5.27 19.87 -0.87
CA GLN A 250 -4.06 19.06 -0.77
C GLN A 250 -2.90 19.81 -1.42
N ASN A 251 -1.80 19.99 -0.71
CA ASN A 251 -0.60 20.69 -1.19
C ASN A 251 -0.89 22.11 -1.73
N GLY A 252 -1.79 22.86 -1.07
CA GLY A 252 -2.20 24.20 -1.49
C GLY A 252 -3.17 24.27 -2.66
N GLU A 253 -3.59 23.13 -3.21
CA GLU A 253 -4.49 23.03 -4.36
C GLU A 253 -5.80 22.33 -4.00
N ALA A 254 -6.81 22.42 -4.86
CA ALA A 254 -8.02 21.61 -4.71
C ALA A 254 -7.67 20.12 -4.73
N LEU A 255 -8.43 19.31 -3.99
CA LEU A 255 -8.24 17.86 -3.98
C LEU A 255 -8.35 17.29 -5.40
N HIS A 256 -7.42 16.38 -5.73
CA HIS A 256 -7.52 15.62 -6.97
C HIS A 256 -8.77 14.71 -6.96
N PRO A 257 -9.53 14.57 -8.08
CA PRO A 257 -10.73 13.72 -8.14
C PRO A 257 -10.49 12.29 -7.62
N MET A 258 -9.38 11.64 -8.02
CA MET A 258 -9.01 10.29 -7.57
C MET A 258 -8.57 10.24 -6.10
N ASN A 259 -8.23 11.37 -5.49
CA ASN A 259 -7.87 11.45 -4.07
C ASN A 259 -9.01 11.94 -3.18
N GLY A 260 -10.23 12.16 -3.74
CA GLY A 260 -11.45 12.36 -2.97
C GLY A 260 -12.05 13.74 -3.02
N ALA A 261 -11.81 14.53 -4.09
CA ALA A 261 -12.47 15.82 -4.28
C ALA A 261 -14.00 15.70 -4.23
N PRO A 262 -14.70 16.71 -3.68
CA PRO A 262 -14.20 17.99 -3.18
C PRO A 262 -13.90 17.95 -1.67
N LEU A 263 -14.26 16.86 -0.98
CA LEU A 263 -14.13 16.73 0.45
C LEU A 263 -13.75 15.31 0.85
N ARG A 264 -12.78 15.17 1.72
CA ARG A 264 -12.38 13.87 2.25
C ARG A 264 -12.07 13.93 3.76
N LEU A 265 -12.18 12.79 4.41
CA LEU A 265 -11.62 12.58 5.74
C LEU A 265 -10.17 12.11 5.61
N VAL A 266 -9.29 12.59 6.49
CA VAL A 266 -7.93 12.10 6.70
C VAL A 266 -7.79 11.69 8.16
N VAL A 267 -7.52 10.40 8.38
CA VAL A 267 -7.29 9.79 9.70
C VAL A 267 -5.90 9.19 9.68
N PRO A 268 -4.87 9.98 10.02
CA PRO A 268 -3.48 9.52 9.97
C PRO A 268 -3.24 8.42 11.00
N GLY A 269 -2.22 7.60 10.73
CA GLY A 269 -1.83 6.50 11.61
C GLY A 269 -2.74 5.26 11.57
N TRP A 270 -3.92 5.37 10.94
CA TRP A 270 -4.86 4.28 10.72
C TRP A 270 -4.87 3.85 9.25
N PRO A 271 -5.37 2.63 8.92
CA PRO A 271 -5.47 2.22 7.52
C PRO A 271 -6.15 3.28 6.66
N GLY A 272 -5.60 3.60 5.50
CA GLY A 272 -6.14 4.63 4.60
C GLY A 272 -7.60 4.42 4.19
N SER A 273 -8.16 3.24 4.44
CA SER A 273 -9.59 2.96 4.28
C SER A 273 -10.47 3.71 5.29
N CYS A 274 -9.92 4.16 6.42
CA CYS A 274 -10.61 5.00 7.40
C CYS A 274 -10.65 6.48 6.95
N SER A 275 -9.78 6.87 6.04
CA SER A 275 -9.70 8.20 5.41
C SER A 275 -10.67 8.26 4.22
N GLN A 276 -11.98 8.36 4.51
CA GLN A 276 -13.05 8.29 3.52
C GLN A 276 -12.93 9.41 2.48
N LYS A 277 -12.92 9.04 1.20
CA LYS A 277 -12.96 9.96 0.05
C LYS A 277 -14.39 10.33 -0.32
N TRP A 278 -14.54 11.47 -1.02
CA TRP A 278 -15.86 11.96 -1.47
C TRP A 278 -16.87 11.97 -0.32
N LEU A 279 -16.42 12.48 0.82
CA LEU A 279 -17.12 12.41 2.10
C LEU A 279 -18.45 13.14 2.05
N THR A 280 -19.55 12.44 2.42
CA THR A 280 -20.91 12.99 2.42
C THR A 280 -21.59 12.92 3.77
N ARG A 281 -21.18 11.99 4.65
CA ARG A 281 -21.82 11.81 5.96
C ARG A 281 -20.85 11.21 6.95
N ILE A 282 -20.92 11.70 8.19
CA ILE A 282 -20.34 11.09 9.38
C ILE A 282 -21.47 10.85 10.38
N GLN A 283 -21.74 9.61 10.70
CA GLN A 283 -22.75 9.21 11.68
C GLN A 283 -22.09 8.78 12.98
N ILE A 284 -22.61 9.29 14.10
CA ILE A 284 -22.14 8.94 15.45
C ILE A 284 -23.00 7.79 15.97
N ARG A 285 -22.36 6.74 16.48
CA ARG A 285 -23.01 5.47 16.81
C ARG A 285 -22.73 5.04 18.25
N ASP A 286 -23.65 4.31 18.83
CA ASP A 286 -23.57 3.64 20.14
C ASP A 286 -22.90 2.25 20.08
N GLN A 287 -22.48 1.84 18.91
CA GLN A 287 -21.83 0.54 18.67
C GLN A 287 -20.79 0.65 17.57
N ILE A 288 -19.91 -0.33 17.50
CA ILE A 288 -18.94 -0.46 16.39
C ILE A 288 -19.70 -0.42 15.07
N HIS A 289 -19.18 0.34 14.10
CA HIS A 289 -19.79 0.45 12.79
C HIS A 289 -19.82 -0.92 12.08
N ASP A 290 -20.96 -1.23 11.44
CA ASP A 290 -21.27 -2.51 10.78
C ASP A 290 -21.44 -2.38 9.25
N GLY A 291 -21.02 -1.26 8.67
CA GLY A 291 -21.10 -1.00 7.24
C GLY A 291 -20.19 -1.89 6.39
N PRO A 292 -20.29 -1.78 5.05
CA PRO A 292 -19.46 -2.54 4.14
C PRO A 292 -17.97 -2.38 4.42
N LYS A 293 -17.23 -3.50 4.51
CA LYS A 293 -15.81 -3.56 4.88
C LYS A 293 -15.50 -3.30 6.36
N MET A 294 -16.50 -3.14 7.22
CA MET A 294 -16.34 -3.19 8.68
C MET A 294 -16.62 -4.59 9.22
N THR A 295 -17.58 -5.29 8.63
CA THR A 295 -17.89 -6.69 8.94
C THR A 295 -17.15 -7.64 8.00
N GLY A 296 -17.05 -8.91 8.37
CA GLY A 296 -16.34 -9.95 7.62
C GLY A 296 -14.83 -9.89 7.85
N THR A 297 -14.03 -10.23 6.84
CA THR A 297 -12.57 -10.37 6.95
C THR A 297 -11.78 -9.22 6.29
N SER A 298 -12.47 -8.24 5.68
CA SER A 298 -11.80 -7.09 5.05
C SER A 298 -11.29 -6.10 6.09
N TYR A 299 -10.07 -5.62 5.93
CA TYR A 299 -9.38 -4.72 6.87
C TYR A 299 -9.34 -5.28 8.29
N ARG A 300 -9.14 -6.58 8.37
CA ARG A 300 -8.97 -7.33 9.61
C ARG A 300 -7.79 -8.28 9.47
N VAL A 301 -7.16 -8.60 10.57
CA VAL A 301 -6.08 -9.60 10.67
C VAL A 301 -6.49 -10.69 11.64
N PRO A 302 -5.97 -11.92 11.51
CA PRO A 302 -6.17 -12.92 12.55
C PRO A 302 -5.69 -12.45 13.91
N ASN A 303 -6.43 -12.76 14.96
CA ASN A 303 -6.08 -12.44 16.37
C ASN A 303 -4.99 -13.36 16.95
N ARG A 304 -4.48 -14.31 16.14
CA ARG A 304 -3.40 -15.24 16.44
C ARG A 304 -2.49 -15.45 15.23
N PRO A 305 -1.25 -15.89 15.40
CA PRO A 305 -0.43 -16.38 14.29
C PRO A 305 -1.11 -17.56 13.57
N VAL A 306 -1.06 -17.56 12.25
CA VAL A 306 -1.65 -18.60 11.40
C VAL A 306 -0.61 -19.14 10.42
N ALA A 307 -0.76 -20.42 10.05
CA ALA A 307 0.12 -21.02 9.05
C ALA A 307 -0.13 -20.43 7.65
N PRO A 308 0.90 -20.33 6.78
CA PRO A 308 0.72 -19.93 5.40
C PRO A 308 -0.31 -20.79 4.68
N GLY A 309 -1.33 -20.14 4.08
CA GLY A 309 -2.44 -20.83 3.40
C GLY A 309 -3.57 -21.31 4.31
N GLU A 310 -3.48 -21.13 5.62
CA GLU A 310 -4.54 -21.55 6.56
C GLU A 310 -5.87 -20.84 6.28
N ASN A 311 -6.96 -21.59 6.37
CA ASN A 311 -8.31 -21.05 6.32
C ASN A 311 -8.75 -20.64 7.72
N VAL A 312 -8.76 -19.33 7.97
CA VAL A 312 -9.09 -18.74 9.27
C VAL A 312 -10.59 -18.45 9.36
N ALA A 313 -11.23 -18.84 10.46
CA ALA A 313 -12.63 -18.55 10.71
C ALA A 313 -12.87 -17.03 10.87
N LYS A 314 -14.06 -16.53 10.51
CA LYS A 314 -14.35 -15.08 10.49
C LYS A 314 -14.28 -14.45 11.88
N GLU A 315 -14.67 -15.16 12.90
CA GLU A 315 -14.65 -14.78 14.31
C GLU A 315 -13.24 -14.58 14.86
N ASP A 316 -12.25 -15.21 14.25
CA ASP A 316 -10.83 -15.09 14.63
C ASP A 316 -10.15 -13.85 14.03
N PHE A 317 -10.90 -12.97 13.38
CA PHE A 317 -10.36 -11.73 12.82
C PHE A 317 -10.70 -10.52 13.68
N GLU A 318 -9.70 -9.72 13.97
CA GLU A 318 -9.83 -8.41 14.65
C GLU A 318 -9.68 -7.23 13.67
N ILE A 319 -10.28 -6.11 14.02
CA ILE A 319 -10.22 -4.88 13.20
C ILE A 319 -8.80 -4.31 13.27
N ILE A 320 -8.26 -3.96 12.10
CA ILE A 320 -7.00 -3.20 12.04
C ILE A 320 -7.32 -1.76 12.48
N GLU A 321 -6.70 -1.34 13.57
CA GLU A 321 -6.82 0.01 14.11
C GLU A 321 -5.64 0.87 13.66
N ARG A 322 -4.44 0.58 14.11
CA ARG A 322 -3.25 1.37 13.79
C ARG A 322 -2.31 0.67 12.81
N MET A 323 -1.58 1.47 12.05
CA MET A 323 -0.53 1.00 11.17
C MET A 323 0.78 0.79 11.96
N PRO A 324 1.59 -0.23 11.63
CA PRO A 324 2.86 -0.48 12.30
C PRO A 324 3.95 0.51 11.85
N VAL A 325 5.06 0.52 12.59
CA VAL A 325 6.27 1.27 12.22
C VAL A 325 6.84 0.75 10.89
N LYS A 326 7.24 1.69 10.02
CA LYS A 326 7.83 1.41 8.70
C LYS A 326 8.93 2.38 8.34
N SER A 327 9.82 1.94 7.45
CA SER A 327 10.76 2.78 6.71
C SER A 327 10.73 2.44 5.22
N LEU A 328 11.09 3.41 4.38
CA LEU A 328 11.17 3.29 2.94
C LEU A 328 12.39 4.04 2.45
N ILE A 329 13.36 3.36 1.83
CA ILE A 329 14.47 4.01 1.12
C ILE A 329 13.92 4.54 -0.20
N THR A 330 14.08 5.83 -0.44
CA THR A 330 13.61 6.50 -1.66
C THR A 330 14.75 6.87 -2.61
N SER A 331 15.95 6.97 -2.09
CA SER A 331 17.17 7.22 -2.87
C SER A 331 18.37 6.49 -2.25
N PRO A 332 19.22 5.87 -3.07
CA PRO A 332 19.08 5.66 -4.52
C PRO A 332 17.98 4.64 -4.87
N GLN A 333 17.60 4.60 -6.14
CA GLN A 333 16.73 3.55 -6.66
C GLN A 333 17.43 2.19 -6.60
N THR A 334 16.67 1.11 -6.40
CA THR A 334 17.22 -0.25 -6.49
C THR A 334 17.85 -0.50 -7.85
N ASN A 335 18.91 -1.32 -7.88
CA ASN A 335 19.76 -1.61 -9.04
C ASN A 335 20.60 -0.42 -9.56
N THR A 336 20.75 0.64 -8.76
CA THR A 336 21.69 1.73 -9.08
C THR A 336 23.12 1.21 -9.07
N GLU A 337 23.88 1.58 -10.09
CA GLU A 337 25.35 1.41 -10.13
C GLU A 337 26.00 2.55 -9.38
N VAL A 338 26.89 2.21 -8.45
CA VAL A 338 27.64 3.14 -7.63
C VAL A 338 29.08 3.20 -8.12
N ASN A 339 29.51 4.32 -8.65
CA ASN A 339 30.91 4.54 -9.05
C ASN A 339 31.67 5.05 -7.81
N GLY A 340 32.68 4.29 -7.40
CA GLY A 340 33.38 4.51 -6.14
C GLY A 340 32.80 3.68 -5.00
N ASN A 341 33.20 3.98 -3.76
CA ASN A 341 32.90 3.13 -2.61
C ASN A 341 31.92 3.75 -1.59
N GLU A 342 31.21 4.82 -1.97
CA GLU A 342 30.35 5.55 -1.04
C GLU A 342 29.09 6.07 -1.74
N ILE A 343 27.95 6.08 -1.03
CA ILE A 343 26.70 6.64 -1.53
C ILE A 343 25.85 7.22 -0.40
N ALA A 344 25.11 8.28 -0.69
CA ALA A 344 24.09 8.80 0.19
C ALA A 344 22.80 7.98 0.08
N ILE A 345 22.22 7.62 1.21
CA ILE A 345 20.93 6.96 1.34
C ILE A 345 19.93 7.95 1.92
N ARG A 346 18.76 8.06 1.32
CA ARG A 346 17.66 8.87 1.81
C ARG A 346 16.38 8.05 1.83
N GLY A 347 15.50 8.36 2.77
CA GLY A 347 14.20 7.74 2.87
C GLY A 347 13.29 8.38 3.89
N HIS A 348 12.13 7.76 4.09
CA HIS A 348 11.13 8.20 5.05
C HIS A 348 10.78 7.07 6.02
N ALA A 349 10.42 7.44 7.24
CA ALA A 349 9.94 6.52 8.26
C ALA A 349 8.71 7.08 8.96
N TRP A 350 7.78 6.22 9.36
CA TRP A 350 6.52 6.58 10.03
C TRP A 350 6.01 5.44 10.91
N SER A 351 5.13 5.72 11.85
CA SER A 351 4.56 4.72 12.75
C SER A 351 3.18 5.13 13.23
N GLY A 352 2.15 4.63 12.62
CA GLY A 352 0.76 4.75 13.07
C GLY A 352 0.45 6.02 13.86
N ASP A 353 -0.04 5.85 15.11
CA ASP A 353 -0.30 6.94 16.08
C ASP A 353 0.95 7.27 16.94
N ARG A 354 2.15 6.84 16.53
CA ARG A 354 3.40 6.96 17.29
C ARG A 354 4.46 7.71 16.49
N LYS A 355 5.59 8.01 17.12
CA LYS A 355 6.74 8.65 16.49
C LYS A 355 7.83 7.62 16.23
N VAL A 356 8.57 7.81 15.15
CA VAL A 356 9.82 7.06 14.93
C VAL A 356 10.91 7.74 15.75
N THR A 357 11.63 6.94 16.52
CA THR A 357 12.74 7.42 17.35
C THR A 357 14.10 7.08 16.77
N LYS A 358 14.16 6.09 15.86
CA LYS A 358 15.41 5.59 15.31
C LYS A 358 15.20 4.96 13.94
N VAL A 359 16.14 5.21 13.03
CA VAL A 359 16.28 4.47 11.77
C VAL A 359 17.72 3.97 11.68
N GLN A 360 17.89 2.71 11.31
CA GLN A 360 19.19 2.06 11.15
C GLN A 360 19.35 1.49 9.75
N ILE A 361 20.58 1.54 9.25
CA ILE A 361 20.96 1.02 7.93
C ILE A 361 21.94 -0.14 8.11
N SER A 362 21.76 -1.19 7.31
CA SER A 362 22.71 -2.30 7.19
C SER A 362 23.07 -2.53 5.73
N ILE A 363 24.34 -2.95 5.50
CA ILE A 363 24.86 -3.34 4.17
C ILE A 363 25.42 -4.77 4.16
N ASP A 364 25.27 -5.47 5.25
CA ASP A 364 25.85 -6.80 5.52
C ASP A 364 24.76 -7.79 5.98
N PHE A 365 23.56 -7.69 5.40
CA PHE A 365 22.40 -8.55 5.66
C PHE A 365 21.96 -8.52 7.14
N GLY A 366 22.14 -7.37 7.80
CA GLY A 366 21.71 -7.19 9.20
C GLY A 366 22.71 -7.66 10.24
N ALA A 367 23.93 -8.04 9.85
CA ALA A 367 24.97 -8.42 10.79
C ALA A 367 25.41 -7.22 11.64
N THR A 368 25.53 -6.04 11.01
CA THR A 368 25.77 -4.77 11.69
C THR A 368 24.78 -3.70 11.26
N TRP A 369 24.55 -2.73 12.13
CA TRP A 369 23.62 -1.63 11.92
C TRP A 369 24.29 -0.32 12.30
N MET A 370 24.14 0.69 11.42
CA MET A 370 24.54 2.07 11.66
C MET A 370 23.29 2.94 11.81
N ASP A 371 23.33 3.90 12.72
CA ASP A 371 22.23 4.84 12.87
C ASP A 371 22.21 5.85 11.72
N ALA A 372 21.03 6.14 11.20
CA ALA A 372 20.80 7.20 10.21
C ALA A 372 20.43 8.50 10.92
N ASP A 373 20.72 9.63 10.27
CA ASP A 373 20.25 10.95 10.70
C ASP A 373 18.74 11.03 10.44
N LEU A 374 17.95 11.09 11.51
CA LEU A 374 16.50 11.16 11.47
C LEU A 374 16.02 12.56 11.79
N ALA A 375 15.31 13.18 10.86
CA ALA A 375 14.71 14.51 11.06
C ALA A 375 13.48 14.41 12.00
N ALA A 376 13.17 15.50 12.69
CA ALA A 376 11.91 15.64 13.38
C ALA A 376 10.74 15.66 12.37
N PRO A 377 9.56 15.12 12.73
CA PRO A 377 8.38 15.23 11.87
C PRO A 377 7.91 16.69 11.80
N ALA A 378 7.31 17.10 10.69
CA ALA A 378 6.75 18.44 10.54
C ALA A 378 5.61 18.70 11.55
N ASN A 379 4.83 17.68 11.85
CA ASN A 379 3.79 17.63 12.88
C ASN A 379 3.45 16.16 13.19
N ASP A 380 2.64 15.92 14.21
CA ASP A 380 2.14 14.57 14.50
C ASP A 380 1.36 14.03 13.30
N GLY A 381 1.62 12.75 12.93
CA GLY A 381 1.03 12.11 11.76
C GLY A 381 1.79 12.32 10.44
N ALA A 382 2.85 13.14 10.41
CA ALA A 382 3.78 13.24 9.30
C ALA A 382 4.83 12.10 9.34
N TRP A 383 5.38 11.74 8.18
CA TRP A 383 6.57 10.92 8.16
C TRP A 383 7.82 11.73 8.53
N GLN A 384 8.90 11.03 8.84
CA GLN A 384 10.20 11.61 9.18
C GLN A 384 11.21 11.22 8.11
N THR A 385 11.92 12.19 7.57
CA THR A 385 13.00 11.95 6.61
C THR A 385 14.22 11.43 7.36
N PHE A 386 14.87 10.39 6.82
CA PHE A 386 16.18 9.95 7.29
C PHE A 386 17.22 10.02 6.18
N ASN A 387 18.49 10.27 6.58
CA ASN A 387 19.63 10.27 5.69
C ASN A 387 20.76 9.44 6.32
N ALA A 388 21.55 8.79 5.47
CA ALA A 388 22.76 8.10 5.89
C ALA A 388 23.79 8.16 4.77
N LYS A 389 25.08 8.05 5.13
CA LYS A 389 26.16 7.91 4.18
C LYS A 389 26.79 6.54 4.38
N VAL A 390 26.75 5.73 3.36
CA VAL A 390 27.18 4.32 3.39
C VAL A 390 28.49 4.19 2.62
N LYS A 391 29.45 3.49 3.24
CA LYS A 391 30.73 3.18 2.62
C LYS A 391 30.86 1.68 2.45
N PHE A 392 31.12 1.24 1.22
CA PHE A 392 31.31 -0.17 0.87
C PHE A 392 32.78 -0.57 0.98
N PRO A 393 33.08 -1.78 1.51
CA PRO A 393 34.46 -2.23 1.71
C PRO A 393 35.17 -2.56 0.39
N GLN A 394 34.42 -2.96 -0.65
CA GLN A 394 34.94 -3.32 -1.97
C GLN A 394 33.86 -3.24 -3.04
N ALA A 395 34.25 -3.36 -4.30
CA ALA A 395 33.30 -3.52 -5.41
C ALA A 395 32.50 -4.84 -5.29
N GLY A 396 31.21 -4.82 -5.68
CA GLY A 396 30.36 -5.99 -5.59
C GLY A 396 28.87 -5.65 -5.52
N TYR A 397 28.07 -6.68 -5.31
CA TYR A 397 26.63 -6.56 -5.04
C TYR A 397 26.38 -6.34 -3.55
N TYR A 398 25.53 -5.38 -3.23
CA TYR A 398 25.10 -5.10 -1.86
C TYR A 398 23.59 -4.93 -1.79
N GLU A 399 23.01 -5.40 -0.69
CA GLU A 399 21.69 -4.94 -0.29
C GLU A 399 21.83 -3.91 0.82
N VAL A 400 21.17 -2.78 0.65
CA VAL A 400 21.03 -1.77 1.71
C VAL A 400 19.65 -1.93 2.35
N TRP A 401 19.65 -2.20 3.64
CA TRP A 401 18.44 -2.42 4.44
C TRP A 401 18.18 -1.23 5.35
N ALA A 402 16.91 -0.83 5.50
CA ALA A 402 16.50 0.18 6.45
C ALA A 402 15.51 -0.40 7.46
N LYS A 403 15.73 -0.12 8.75
CA LYS A 403 14.92 -0.56 9.88
C LYS A 403 14.57 0.63 10.76
N ALA A 404 13.27 0.92 10.92
CA ALA A 404 12.78 1.93 11.85
C ALA A 404 12.35 1.31 13.18
N THR A 405 12.46 2.10 14.25
CA THR A 405 11.98 1.78 15.60
C THR A 405 11.12 2.95 16.11
N ASP A 406 9.98 2.65 16.71
CA ASP A 406 9.08 3.66 17.27
C ASP A 406 9.41 4.04 18.73
N ASP A 407 8.63 4.95 19.30
CA ASP A 407 8.76 5.47 20.68
C ASP A 407 8.38 4.48 21.78
N GLN A 408 7.87 3.30 21.41
CA GLN A 408 7.65 2.17 22.33
C GLN A 408 8.76 1.12 22.22
N GLY A 409 9.80 1.39 21.42
CA GLY A 409 10.88 0.45 21.16
C GLY A 409 10.51 -0.68 20.20
N VAL A 410 9.36 -0.60 19.54
CA VAL A 410 8.95 -1.59 18.53
C VAL A 410 9.69 -1.32 17.23
N SER A 411 10.47 -2.30 16.79
CA SER A 411 11.23 -2.22 15.54
C SER A 411 10.54 -3.01 14.43
N GLN A 412 10.78 -2.62 13.18
CA GLN A 412 10.42 -3.42 12.03
C GLN A 412 11.06 -4.81 12.13
N PRO A 413 10.34 -5.88 11.77
CA PRO A 413 10.90 -7.23 11.73
C PRO A 413 11.60 -7.51 10.39
N PHE A 414 12.52 -8.46 10.39
CA PHE A 414 13.08 -9.02 9.15
C PHE A 414 12.02 -9.72 8.29
N ALA A 415 11.12 -10.46 8.95
CA ALA A 415 10.02 -11.17 8.33
C ALA A 415 8.76 -10.98 9.17
N ILE A 416 7.60 -10.97 8.52
CA ILE A 416 6.30 -10.87 9.17
C ILE A 416 5.54 -12.19 9.06
N ALA A 417 4.74 -12.51 10.09
CA ALA A 417 3.83 -13.64 10.05
C ALA A 417 2.84 -13.49 8.89
N TRP A 418 2.63 -14.60 8.16
CA TRP A 418 1.66 -14.62 7.08
C TRP A 418 0.24 -14.37 7.59
N ASN A 419 -0.57 -13.67 6.78
CA ASN A 419 -2.01 -13.57 7.04
C ASN A 419 -2.80 -13.62 5.74
N PRO A 420 -4.06 -14.15 5.77
CA PRO A 420 -4.85 -14.46 4.57
C PRO A 420 -5.18 -13.24 3.69
N LYS A 421 -5.08 -12.03 4.24
CA LYS A 421 -5.41 -10.79 3.55
C LYS A 421 -4.20 -9.93 3.21
N GLY A 422 -3.01 -10.32 3.67
CA GLY A 422 -1.76 -9.62 3.39
C GLY A 422 -1.77 -8.17 3.86
N TYR A 423 -2.27 -7.93 5.06
CA TYR A 423 -2.26 -6.62 5.70
C TYR A 423 -1.05 -6.45 6.62
N LEU A 424 -0.74 -5.18 6.90
CA LEU A 424 0.25 -4.74 7.89
C LEU A 424 1.68 -5.25 7.64
N ASN A 425 2.06 -5.49 6.39
CA ASN A 425 3.46 -5.80 6.10
C ASN A 425 4.33 -4.60 6.48
N ASN A 426 5.26 -4.82 7.41
CA ASN A 426 6.21 -3.82 7.87
C ASN A 426 7.65 -4.37 7.94
N THR A 427 7.97 -5.35 7.11
CA THR A 427 9.36 -5.85 7.02
C THR A 427 10.33 -4.75 6.58
N PHE A 428 11.62 -4.93 6.85
CA PHE A 428 12.66 -4.03 6.39
C PHE A 428 12.50 -3.70 4.91
N HIS A 429 12.67 -2.43 4.55
CA HIS A 429 12.82 -2.06 3.15
C HIS A 429 14.25 -2.34 2.70
N ARG A 430 14.40 -2.89 1.50
CA ARG A 430 15.68 -3.30 0.92
C ARG A 430 15.80 -2.79 -0.50
N ILE A 431 16.97 -2.27 -0.83
CA ILE A 431 17.38 -1.93 -2.19
C ILE A 431 18.67 -2.66 -2.54
N ALA A 432 18.81 -3.06 -3.80
CA ALA A 432 20.03 -3.66 -4.35
C ALA A 432 20.90 -2.57 -4.98
N LEU A 433 22.21 -2.62 -4.76
CA LEU A 433 23.19 -1.74 -5.38
C LEU A 433 24.36 -2.55 -5.98
N ILE A 434 24.92 -2.04 -7.06
CA ILE A 434 26.10 -2.63 -7.72
C ILE A 434 27.23 -1.61 -7.60
N VAL A 435 28.19 -1.91 -6.73
CA VAL A 435 29.37 -1.03 -6.51
C VAL A 435 30.44 -1.40 -7.53
N ARG A 436 30.90 -0.42 -8.31
CA ARG A 436 31.98 -0.53 -9.28
C ARG A 436 33.28 0.02 -8.69
N SER A 437 34.40 -0.60 -9.06
CA SER A 437 35.74 -0.14 -8.67
C SER A 437 36.16 1.12 -9.43
#